data_24bd8a0e3b8c0d58d5b36dd93dde4f82
#
_entry.id   24bd8a0e3b8c0d58d5b36dd93dde4f82
#
_cell.length_a   1.000
_cell.length_b   1.000
_cell.length_c   1.000
_cell.angle_alpha   90.00
_cell.angle_beta   90.00
_cell.angle_gamma   90.00
#
_symmetry.space_group_name_H-M   'P 1'
#
loop_
_entity.id
_entity.type
_entity.pdbx_description
1 polymer ?
#
loop_
_entity_poly.entity_id
_entity_poly.type
_entity_poly.pdbx_seq_one_letter_code
_entity_poly.pdbx_strand_id
1 'polypeptide(L)'
;MADESTGTRSEADADIGVTGLAVMGANLARNLAKNSYVTAVHNRTYAKTKALLDEHGDDGDFRPAESAKDFVASLAAPRKIIIMVKAGEPTDAVIDELAPLLAEGDILIDGGNAKFSDTIRREEALRDKGIHFVGCGISGGEEGALNGPSIMPGGSAESYESLGPILEKISAHVDGDPCCTHIGTDGAGHFVKMVHNGIEYADMQLIAEAYDLLRRGLGLEPNRIAEIFRDWNTGELDSFLIQITAAVLSQTDASTGKPLVDVILDAAGMKGTGTWTVQTALDMGIGVSGIAEAVFARGLSSATEQREAAAGELPGPDGTIDTDDDDDFVEDVRQALYASKIIVYAQGLDLIVAGAQEYDWDIDLGAVAKIWRGGCIIRAAFLNRITDAYAAAESRPATLLLAPYFTEVLGKSQESWRFAVAQAGFAGIPVPGFSSALAYYDALRSHRLPAALIQGQRDFFGAHTYHRVDAEGAFHTLWSGDRSEVKA
;
A
#
# COMPACT_ATOMS: atom_id res chain seq x y z
N MET A 1 12.46 7.25 -65.63
CA MET A 1 11.29 6.75 -64.91
C MET A 1 11.72 6.64 -63.48
N ALA A 2 11.33 7.61 -62.67
CA ALA A 2 11.60 7.63 -61.26
C ALA A 2 10.52 6.82 -60.55
N ASP A 3 10.95 5.83 -59.81
CA ASP A 3 10.08 5.03 -58.96
C ASP A 3 9.83 5.81 -57.66
N GLU A 4 8.67 6.43 -57.57
CA GLU A 4 8.18 7.02 -56.34
C GLU A 4 7.59 5.91 -55.45
N SER A 5 8.43 5.35 -54.58
CA SER A 5 7.91 4.54 -53.48
C SER A 5 7.20 5.48 -52.48
N THR A 6 5.89 5.66 -52.69
CA THR A 6 4.99 6.23 -51.69
C THR A 6 4.99 5.30 -50.47
N GLY A 7 5.81 5.66 -49.46
CA GLY A 7 5.67 5.10 -48.13
C GLY A 7 4.27 5.41 -47.62
N THR A 8 3.44 4.39 -47.54
CA THR A 8 2.16 4.46 -46.81
C THR A 8 2.46 4.87 -45.39
N ARG A 9 2.05 6.08 -44.99
CA ARG A 9 1.93 6.43 -43.58
C ARG A 9 1.03 5.36 -42.97
N SER A 10 1.53 4.59 -42.00
CA SER A 10 0.67 3.72 -41.19
C SER A 10 -0.39 4.60 -40.57
N GLU A 11 -1.66 4.29 -40.77
CA GLU A 11 -2.74 4.91 -40.04
C GLU A 11 -2.47 4.68 -38.54
N ALA A 12 -2.75 5.68 -37.69
CA ALA A 12 -2.64 5.60 -36.25
C ALA A 12 -3.66 4.54 -35.75
N ASP A 13 -3.19 3.37 -35.39
CA ASP A 13 -4.03 2.19 -35.09
C ASP A 13 -3.77 1.58 -33.71
N ALA A 14 -2.83 2.10 -32.94
CA ALA A 14 -2.57 1.59 -31.59
C ALA A 14 -3.66 2.10 -30.60
N ASP A 15 -4.24 1.16 -29.86
CA ASP A 15 -5.30 1.42 -28.88
C ASP A 15 -4.80 2.17 -27.66
N ILE A 16 -3.57 1.86 -27.24
CA ILE A 16 -2.93 2.41 -26.03
C ILE A 16 -1.41 2.34 -26.16
N GLY A 17 -0.71 3.26 -25.51
CA GLY A 17 0.75 3.28 -25.48
C GLY A 17 1.33 3.12 -24.11
N VAL A 18 2.53 2.53 -24.01
CA VAL A 18 3.33 2.45 -22.79
C VAL A 18 4.70 3.07 -23.03
N THR A 19 5.05 4.08 -22.22
CA THR A 19 6.39 4.67 -22.21
C THR A 19 7.10 4.41 -20.88
N GLY A 20 8.37 3.97 -20.96
CA GLY A 20 9.13 3.52 -19.80
C GLY A 20 9.09 2.00 -19.63
N LEU A 21 9.95 1.30 -20.38
CA LEU A 21 9.98 -0.16 -20.47
C LEU A 21 11.04 -0.78 -19.53
N ALA A 22 10.96 -0.42 -18.22
CA ALA A 22 11.56 -1.21 -17.17
C ALA A 22 10.63 -2.40 -16.86
N VAL A 23 10.99 -3.25 -15.88
CA VAL A 23 10.27 -4.50 -15.58
C VAL A 23 8.74 -4.34 -15.57
N MET A 24 8.21 -3.39 -14.81
CA MET A 24 6.76 -3.17 -14.69
C MET A 24 6.14 -2.69 -16.01
N GLY A 25 6.75 -1.71 -16.68
CA GLY A 25 6.22 -1.16 -17.94
C GLY A 25 6.28 -2.16 -19.08
N ALA A 26 7.36 -2.95 -19.18
CA ALA A 26 7.48 -4.02 -20.17
C ALA A 26 6.39 -5.09 -19.96
N ASN A 27 6.19 -5.54 -18.73
CA ASN A 27 5.18 -6.54 -18.41
C ASN A 27 3.75 -6.02 -18.60
N LEU A 28 3.48 -4.75 -18.29
CA LEU A 28 2.17 -4.15 -18.54
C LEU A 28 1.89 -4.02 -20.06
N ALA A 29 2.88 -3.63 -20.86
CA ALA A 29 2.75 -3.60 -22.32
C ALA A 29 2.46 -4.99 -22.91
N ARG A 30 3.12 -6.03 -22.40
CA ARG A 30 2.86 -7.42 -22.75
C ARG A 30 1.46 -7.87 -22.36
N ASN A 31 1.00 -7.51 -21.16
CA ASN A 31 -0.35 -7.79 -20.68
C ASN A 31 -1.41 -7.16 -21.62
N LEU A 32 -1.25 -5.89 -21.99
CA LEU A 32 -2.12 -5.21 -22.96
C LEU A 32 -2.16 -5.97 -24.29
N ALA A 33 -1.01 -6.29 -24.86
CA ALA A 33 -0.90 -7.01 -26.13
C ALA A 33 -1.52 -8.42 -26.07
N LYS A 34 -1.29 -9.17 -24.99
CA LYS A 34 -1.93 -10.48 -24.73
C LYS A 34 -3.45 -10.40 -24.62
N ASN A 35 -3.98 -9.26 -24.17
CA ASN A 35 -5.40 -8.98 -24.13
C ASN A 35 -5.95 -8.40 -25.44
N SER A 36 -5.20 -8.54 -26.53
CA SER A 36 -5.61 -8.16 -27.90
C SER A 36 -5.73 -6.66 -28.12
N TYR A 37 -5.00 -5.84 -27.37
CA TYR A 37 -4.84 -4.41 -27.66
C TYR A 37 -3.61 -4.18 -28.52
N VAL A 38 -3.75 -3.42 -29.61
CA VAL A 38 -2.60 -2.93 -30.36
C VAL A 38 -1.85 -1.94 -29.49
N THR A 39 -0.65 -2.30 -29.07
CA THR A 39 0.07 -1.58 -28.01
C THR A 39 1.29 -0.84 -28.57
N ALA A 40 1.27 0.49 -28.53
CA ALA A 40 2.44 1.30 -28.85
C ALA A 40 3.46 1.22 -27.69
N VAL A 41 4.74 1.05 -28.01
CA VAL A 41 5.80 0.90 -27.00
C VAL A 41 6.96 1.85 -27.29
N HIS A 42 7.33 2.60 -26.25
CA HIS A 42 8.38 3.61 -26.31
C HIS A 42 9.25 3.58 -25.05
N ASN A 43 10.54 3.82 -25.23
CA ASN A 43 11.44 4.09 -24.11
C ASN A 43 12.53 5.06 -24.55
N ARG A 44 12.88 6.02 -23.71
CA ARG A 44 13.95 7.02 -23.99
C ARG A 44 15.21 6.39 -24.60
N THR A 45 15.58 5.19 -24.16
CA THR A 45 16.66 4.40 -24.75
C THR A 45 16.03 3.33 -25.62
N TYR A 46 16.01 3.51 -26.93
CA TYR A 46 15.36 2.62 -27.91
C TYR A 46 15.79 1.15 -27.82
N ALA A 47 17.04 0.89 -27.38
CA ALA A 47 17.50 -0.48 -27.17
C ALA A 47 16.60 -1.31 -26.23
N LYS A 48 15.90 -0.67 -25.26
CA LYS A 48 14.93 -1.36 -24.40
C LYS A 48 13.64 -1.71 -25.14
N THR A 49 13.17 -0.83 -26.03
CA THR A 49 12.03 -1.10 -26.91
C THR A 49 12.35 -2.30 -27.83
N LYS A 50 13.54 -2.28 -28.42
CA LYS A 50 14.01 -3.37 -29.26
C LYS A 50 14.12 -4.69 -28.49
N ALA A 51 14.71 -4.70 -27.31
CA ALA A 51 14.84 -5.89 -26.47
C ALA A 51 13.47 -6.50 -26.13
N LEU A 52 12.48 -5.66 -25.78
CA LEU A 52 11.11 -6.14 -25.54
C LEU A 52 10.54 -6.90 -26.74
N LEU A 53 10.75 -6.38 -27.95
CA LEU A 53 10.25 -7.03 -29.17
C LEU A 53 11.05 -8.26 -29.55
N ASP A 54 12.37 -8.23 -29.40
CA ASP A 54 13.23 -9.39 -29.72
C ASP A 54 12.91 -10.57 -28.77
N GLU A 55 12.51 -10.32 -27.51
CA GLU A 55 12.25 -11.35 -26.51
C GLU A 55 10.75 -11.73 -26.43
N HIS A 56 9.84 -10.79 -26.71
CA HIS A 56 8.41 -10.92 -26.42
C HIS A 56 7.50 -10.38 -27.54
N GLY A 57 8.01 -10.16 -28.74
CA GLY A 57 7.23 -9.66 -29.87
C GLY A 57 6.04 -10.55 -30.25
N ASP A 58 6.11 -11.85 -29.94
CA ASP A 58 5.04 -12.83 -30.20
C ASP A 58 3.89 -12.77 -29.16
N ASP A 59 4.01 -11.96 -28.10
CA ASP A 59 2.94 -11.81 -27.10
C ASP A 59 1.68 -11.07 -27.65
N GLY A 60 1.80 -10.35 -28.78
CA GLY A 60 0.70 -9.69 -29.47
C GLY A 60 1.13 -8.56 -30.42
N ASP A 61 0.21 -7.65 -30.73
CA ASP A 61 0.44 -6.59 -31.72
C ASP A 61 1.10 -5.35 -31.08
N PHE A 62 2.39 -5.16 -31.39
CA PHE A 62 3.14 -3.99 -30.91
C PHE A 62 3.41 -2.98 -32.02
N ARG A 63 3.46 -1.69 -31.64
CA ARG A 63 3.91 -0.57 -32.49
C ARG A 63 5.12 0.09 -31.82
N PRO A 64 6.35 -0.33 -32.20
CA PRO A 64 7.55 0.26 -31.63
C PRO A 64 7.79 1.68 -32.16
N ALA A 65 8.21 2.59 -31.29
CA ALA A 65 8.57 3.94 -31.64
C ALA A 65 9.96 4.32 -31.12
N GLU A 66 10.76 4.99 -31.97
CA GLU A 66 12.09 5.48 -31.61
C GLU A 66 12.03 6.85 -30.93
N SER A 67 11.02 7.66 -31.26
CA SER A 67 10.84 9.00 -30.70
C SER A 67 9.46 9.16 -30.08
N ALA A 68 9.34 10.11 -29.15
CA ALA A 68 8.05 10.50 -28.56
C ALA A 68 7.04 10.96 -29.64
N LYS A 69 7.52 11.61 -30.70
CA LYS A 69 6.68 12.06 -31.82
C LYS A 69 6.10 10.88 -32.59
N ASP A 70 6.93 9.87 -32.93
CA ASP A 70 6.47 8.69 -33.65
C ASP A 70 5.55 7.83 -32.77
N PHE A 71 5.85 7.78 -31.46
CA PHE A 71 5.03 7.11 -30.47
C PHE A 71 3.63 7.70 -30.40
N VAL A 72 3.50 9.01 -30.23
CA VAL A 72 2.20 9.70 -30.19
C VAL A 72 1.47 9.59 -31.52
N ALA A 73 2.20 9.65 -32.65
CA ALA A 73 1.63 9.54 -34.00
C ALA A 73 1.08 8.13 -34.32
N SER A 74 1.52 7.08 -33.63
CA SER A 74 1.01 5.72 -33.83
C SER A 74 -0.30 5.42 -33.09
N LEU A 75 -0.72 6.30 -32.15
CA LEU A 75 -1.89 6.12 -31.30
C LEU A 75 -3.17 6.65 -31.95
N ALA A 76 -4.23 5.87 -31.87
CA ALA A 76 -5.59 6.31 -32.24
C ALA A 76 -6.13 7.33 -31.22
N ALA A 77 -6.86 8.36 -31.73
CA ALA A 77 -7.48 9.36 -30.85
C ALA A 77 -8.84 8.86 -30.30
N PRO A 78 -9.20 9.20 -29.06
CA PRO A 78 -8.38 9.89 -28.07
C PRO A 78 -7.21 9.01 -27.63
N ARG A 79 -6.01 9.60 -27.65
CA ARG A 79 -4.77 8.84 -27.34
C ARG A 79 -4.71 8.51 -25.85
N LYS A 80 -4.27 7.31 -25.54
CA LYS A 80 -4.11 6.80 -24.16
C LYS A 80 -2.66 6.40 -23.96
N ILE A 81 -1.97 7.02 -23.03
CA ILE A 81 -0.53 6.78 -22.80
C ILE A 81 -0.27 6.50 -21.34
N ILE A 82 0.23 5.29 -21.04
CA ILE A 82 0.70 4.91 -19.69
C ILE A 82 2.17 5.26 -19.55
N ILE A 83 2.48 6.05 -18.53
CA ILE A 83 3.82 6.45 -18.13
C ILE A 83 4.29 5.52 -17.01
N MET A 84 5.34 4.75 -17.23
CA MET A 84 5.92 3.78 -16.28
C MET A 84 7.38 4.14 -15.96
N VAL A 85 7.59 5.31 -15.38
CA VAL A 85 8.91 5.80 -14.98
C VAL A 85 9.01 6.02 -13.47
N LYS A 86 10.21 6.34 -12.98
CA LYS A 86 10.41 6.69 -11.56
C LYS A 86 9.61 7.96 -11.23
N ALA A 87 8.91 7.94 -10.10
CA ALA A 87 8.17 9.10 -9.57
C ALA A 87 9.03 10.35 -9.37
N GLY A 88 8.38 11.51 -9.39
CA GLY A 88 9.01 12.83 -9.25
C GLY A 88 9.46 13.42 -10.58
N GLU A 89 10.61 14.08 -10.62
CA GLU A 89 11.15 14.77 -11.81
C GLU A 89 11.16 13.92 -13.11
N PRO A 90 11.47 12.60 -13.09
CA PRO A 90 11.39 11.80 -14.31
C PRO A 90 10.00 11.74 -14.91
N THR A 91 8.94 11.72 -14.09
CA THR A 91 7.54 11.76 -14.56
C THR A 91 7.23 13.13 -15.17
N ASP A 92 7.63 14.23 -14.51
CA ASP A 92 7.45 15.59 -15.03
C ASP A 92 8.13 15.75 -16.40
N ALA A 93 9.37 15.25 -16.55
CA ALA A 93 10.11 15.31 -17.82
C ALA A 93 9.41 14.57 -18.97
N VAL A 94 8.79 13.42 -18.70
CA VAL A 94 8.01 12.68 -19.71
C VAL A 94 6.73 13.42 -20.07
N ILE A 95 6.04 14.02 -19.09
CA ILE A 95 4.86 14.84 -19.33
C ILE A 95 5.22 16.06 -20.19
N ASP A 96 6.31 16.77 -19.88
CA ASP A 96 6.77 17.93 -20.65
C ASP A 96 7.14 17.58 -22.10
N GLU A 97 7.65 16.37 -22.34
CA GLU A 97 7.96 15.87 -23.68
C GLU A 97 6.70 15.51 -24.48
N LEU A 98 5.72 14.86 -23.83
CA LEU A 98 4.53 14.33 -24.50
C LEU A 98 3.41 15.38 -24.66
N ALA A 99 3.14 16.21 -23.66
CA ALA A 99 1.99 17.12 -23.66
C ALA A 99 1.93 18.05 -24.87
N PRO A 100 3.04 18.61 -25.42
CA PRO A 100 2.99 19.42 -26.64
C PRO A 100 2.59 18.65 -27.92
N LEU A 101 2.62 17.31 -27.88
CA LEU A 101 2.28 16.44 -29.01
C LEU A 101 0.83 15.92 -28.94
N LEU A 102 0.15 16.18 -27.83
CA LEU A 102 -1.21 15.71 -27.56
C LEU A 102 -2.26 16.75 -27.95
N ALA A 103 -3.50 16.28 -28.09
CA ALA A 103 -4.68 17.10 -28.38
C ALA A 103 -5.66 17.07 -27.20
N GLU A 104 -6.65 17.96 -27.26
CA GLU A 104 -7.78 17.94 -26.32
C GLU A 104 -8.49 16.57 -26.32
N GLY A 105 -8.79 16.05 -25.15
CA GLY A 105 -9.40 14.74 -24.94
C GLY A 105 -8.40 13.57 -24.88
N ASP A 106 -7.10 13.77 -25.16
CA ASP A 106 -6.08 12.73 -24.97
C ASP A 106 -5.83 12.48 -23.47
N ILE A 107 -5.39 11.28 -23.12
CA ILE A 107 -5.27 10.82 -21.73
C ILE A 107 -3.82 10.41 -21.43
N LEU A 108 -3.19 11.05 -20.45
CA LEU A 108 -1.94 10.63 -19.84
C LEU A 108 -2.20 9.88 -18.53
N ILE A 109 -1.65 8.70 -18.39
CA ILE A 109 -1.84 7.84 -17.22
C ILE A 109 -0.48 7.67 -16.52
N ASP A 110 -0.33 8.19 -15.31
CA ASP A 110 0.83 7.94 -14.47
C ASP A 110 0.64 6.63 -13.71
N GLY A 111 1.25 5.54 -14.20
CA GLY A 111 1.21 4.21 -13.58
C GLY A 111 2.32 3.97 -12.55
N GLY A 112 3.14 4.98 -12.25
CA GLY A 112 4.19 4.92 -11.24
C GLY A 112 3.66 4.96 -9.80
N ASN A 113 4.54 4.70 -8.83
CA ASN A 113 4.22 4.97 -7.42
C ASN A 113 4.49 6.44 -7.11
N ALA A 114 3.63 7.34 -7.57
CA ALA A 114 3.78 8.78 -7.39
C ALA A 114 3.17 9.28 -6.07
N LYS A 115 3.68 10.41 -5.59
CA LYS A 115 3.04 11.13 -4.49
C LYS A 115 1.75 11.77 -5.00
N PHE A 116 0.63 11.50 -4.34
CA PHE A 116 -0.68 11.96 -4.81
C PHE A 116 -0.79 13.48 -4.97
N SER A 117 -0.07 14.27 -4.15
CA SER A 117 -0.01 15.73 -4.28
C SER A 117 0.68 16.20 -5.57
N ASP A 118 1.66 15.44 -6.08
CA ASP A 118 2.24 15.70 -7.40
C ASP A 118 1.24 15.38 -8.52
N THR A 119 0.41 14.36 -8.31
CA THR A 119 -0.65 13.99 -9.25
C THR A 119 -1.69 15.08 -9.37
N ILE A 120 -2.16 15.64 -8.25
CA ILE A 120 -3.10 16.78 -8.22
C ILE A 120 -2.51 17.95 -9.01
N ARG A 121 -1.26 18.35 -8.70
CA ARG A 121 -0.57 19.44 -9.41
C ARG A 121 -0.46 19.20 -10.93
N ARG A 122 -0.16 17.97 -11.34
CA ARG A 122 -0.02 17.59 -12.76
C ARG A 122 -1.36 17.62 -13.47
N GLU A 123 -2.38 17.10 -12.81
CA GLU A 123 -3.75 17.10 -13.32
C GLU A 123 -4.26 18.52 -13.57
N GLU A 124 -4.10 19.43 -12.60
CA GLU A 124 -4.46 20.85 -12.75
C GLU A 124 -3.75 21.50 -13.95
N ALA A 125 -2.44 21.28 -14.09
CA ALA A 125 -1.65 21.88 -15.18
C ALA A 125 -2.00 21.33 -16.57
N LEU A 126 -2.51 20.11 -16.68
CA LEU A 126 -2.90 19.48 -17.94
C LEU A 126 -4.36 19.72 -18.29
N ARG A 127 -5.22 19.88 -17.31
CA ARG A 127 -6.65 20.25 -17.47
C ARG A 127 -6.81 21.54 -18.24
N ASP A 128 -5.97 22.54 -17.97
CA ASP A 128 -5.96 23.82 -18.70
C ASP A 128 -5.62 23.66 -20.19
N LYS A 129 -5.02 22.53 -20.58
CA LYS A 129 -4.69 22.17 -21.98
C LYS A 129 -5.72 21.22 -22.60
N GLY A 130 -6.79 20.87 -21.87
CA GLY A 130 -7.78 19.89 -22.29
C GLY A 130 -7.28 18.44 -22.31
N ILE A 131 -6.15 18.15 -21.66
CA ILE A 131 -5.58 16.81 -21.56
C ILE A 131 -5.99 16.20 -20.22
N HIS A 132 -6.57 15.00 -20.25
CA HIS A 132 -6.87 14.25 -19.03
C HIS A 132 -5.59 13.67 -18.42
N PHE A 133 -5.44 13.82 -17.09
CA PHE A 133 -4.36 13.18 -16.36
C PHE A 133 -4.92 12.21 -15.31
N VAL A 134 -4.50 10.96 -15.38
CA VAL A 134 -4.97 9.88 -14.51
C VAL A 134 -3.83 9.38 -13.65
N GLY A 135 -3.86 9.66 -12.35
CA GLY A 135 -3.00 9.01 -11.38
C GLY A 135 -3.48 7.58 -11.14
N CYS A 136 -2.73 6.59 -11.59
CA CYS A 136 -3.15 5.20 -11.61
C CYS A 136 -2.25 4.33 -10.75
N GLY A 137 -2.69 3.95 -9.55
CA GLY A 137 -1.99 2.99 -8.72
C GLY A 137 -2.04 1.60 -9.32
N ILE A 138 -0.88 1.01 -9.64
CA ILE A 138 -0.77 -0.36 -10.16
C ILE A 138 -0.01 -1.21 -9.15
N SER A 139 -0.60 -2.33 -8.73
CA SER A 139 -0.01 -3.27 -7.78
C SER A 139 0.24 -4.64 -8.41
N GLY A 140 0.87 -5.56 -7.66
CA GLY A 140 1.08 -6.96 -8.08
C GLY A 140 2.51 -7.31 -8.43
N GLY A 141 3.43 -6.35 -8.44
CA GLY A 141 4.82 -6.58 -8.78
C GLY A 141 5.02 -7.03 -10.24
N GLU A 142 6.14 -7.68 -10.52
CA GLU A 142 6.50 -8.14 -11.86
C GLU A 142 5.47 -9.10 -12.45
N GLU A 143 5.08 -10.11 -11.68
CA GLU A 143 4.14 -11.13 -12.11
C GLU A 143 2.73 -10.57 -12.29
N GLY A 144 2.27 -9.75 -11.34
CA GLY A 144 0.95 -9.12 -11.42
C GLY A 144 0.82 -8.19 -12.62
N ALA A 145 1.83 -7.40 -12.93
CA ALA A 145 1.81 -6.52 -14.11
C ALA A 145 1.60 -7.31 -15.42
N LEU A 146 2.16 -8.53 -15.49
CA LEU A 146 2.03 -9.40 -16.68
C LEU A 146 0.70 -10.17 -16.72
N ASN A 147 0.25 -10.69 -15.58
CA ASN A 147 -0.82 -11.69 -15.49
C ASN A 147 -2.14 -11.16 -14.91
N GLY A 148 -2.20 -9.87 -14.58
CA GLY A 148 -3.38 -9.20 -14.03
C GLY A 148 -3.06 -8.46 -12.73
N PRO A 149 -2.81 -7.15 -12.78
CA PRO A 149 -2.60 -6.32 -11.60
C PRO A 149 -3.92 -5.91 -10.93
N SER A 150 -3.84 -5.50 -9.67
CA SER A 150 -4.86 -4.62 -9.06
C SER A 150 -4.59 -3.20 -9.52
N ILE A 151 -5.61 -2.52 -10.03
CA ILE A 151 -5.48 -1.20 -10.65
C ILE A 151 -6.42 -0.20 -9.97
N MET A 152 -5.87 0.94 -9.58
CA MET A 152 -6.53 2.00 -8.82
C MET A 152 -6.47 3.32 -9.62
N PRO A 153 -7.25 3.47 -10.71
CA PRO A 153 -7.27 4.70 -11.49
C PRO A 153 -8.04 5.82 -10.78
N GLY A 154 -7.43 7.00 -10.73
CA GLY A 154 -8.09 8.25 -10.40
C GLY A 154 -8.45 9.03 -11.66
N GLY A 155 -8.53 10.36 -11.55
CA GLY A 155 -8.83 11.26 -12.67
C GLY A 155 -10.32 11.48 -12.91
N SER A 156 -10.68 12.17 -13.99
CA SER A 156 -12.06 12.50 -14.29
C SER A 156 -12.90 11.25 -14.65
N ALA A 157 -14.20 11.29 -14.36
CA ALA A 157 -15.13 10.24 -14.77
C ALA A 157 -15.13 10.04 -16.29
N GLU A 158 -15.00 11.13 -17.06
CA GLU A 158 -14.91 11.11 -18.53
C GLU A 158 -13.69 10.31 -19.00
N SER A 159 -12.52 10.52 -18.38
CA SER A 159 -11.33 9.74 -18.71
C SER A 159 -11.51 8.25 -18.40
N TYR A 160 -12.22 7.92 -17.31
CA TYR A 160 -12.50 6.53 -16.95
C TYR A 160 -13.49 5.86 -17.90
N GLU A 161 -14.51 6.56 -18.42
CA GLU A 161 -15.41 6.01 -19.44
C GLU A 161 -14.64 5.45 -20.65
N SER A 162 -13.57 6.13 -21.07
CA SER A 162 -12.73 5.70 -22.19
C SER A 162 -11.64 4.69 -21.81
N LEU A 163 -11.08 4.79 -20.60
CA LEU A 163 -9.92 4.00 -20.17
C LEU A 163 -10.33 2.74 -19.39
N GLY A 164 -11.42 2.83 -18.61
CA GLY A 164 -11.89 1.78 -17.70
C GLY A 164 -11.99 0.40 -18.35
N PRO A 165 -12.65 0.24 -19.52
CA PRO A 165 -12.78 -1.06 -20.17
C PRO A 165 -11.43 -1.73 -20.50
N ILE A 166 -10.39 -0.93 -20.79
CA ILE A 166 -9.03 -1.45 -21.03
C ILE A 166 -8.42 -1.92 -19.71
N LEU A 167 -8.46 -1.08 -18.67
CA LEU A 167 -7.85 -1.37 -17.38
C LEU A 167 -8.54 -2.54 -16.66
N GLU A 168 -9.86 -2.60 -16.72
CA GLU A 168 -10.65 -3.70 -16.15
C GLU A 168 -10.28 -5.03 -16.83
N LYS A 169 -10.15 -5.05 -18.16
CA LYS A 169 -9.84 -6.26 -18.91
C LYS A 169 -8.44 -6.81 -18.60
N ILE A 170 -7.44 -5.95 -18.39
CA ILE A 170 -6.06 -6.36 -18.10
C ILE A 170 -5.81 -6.58 -16.61
N SER A 171 -6.76 -6.25 -15.73
CA SER A 171 -6.64 -6.47 -14.29
C SER A 171 -6.82 -7.93 -13.91
N ALA A 172 -6.46 -8.29 -12.66
CA ALA A 172 -6.84 -9.57 -12.10
C ALA A 172 -8.38 -9.66 -11.97
N HIS A 173 -8.92 -10.87 -12.05
CA HIS A 173 -10.33 -11.13 -11.83
C HIS A 173 -10.51 -12.10 -10.66
N VAL A 174 -11.41 -11.77 -9.74
CA VAL A 174 -11.78 -12.61 -8.61
C VAL A 174 -13.30 -12.78 -8.62
N ASP A 175 -13.76 -14.02 -8.68
CA ASP A 175 -15.20 -14.37 -8.79
C ASP A 175 -15.90 -13.70 -10.00
N GLY A 176 -15.17 -13.43 -11.06
CA GLY A 176 -15.63 -12.74 -12.27
C GLY A 176 -15.59 -11.22 -12.22
N ASP A 177 -15.29 -10.64 -11.07
CA ASP A 177 -15.14 -9.19 -10.91
C ASP A 177 -13.71 -8.73 -11.21
N PRO A 178 -13.51 -7.65 -11.99
CA PRO A 178 -12.20 -7.07 -12.22
C PRO A 178 -11.63 -6.43 -10.93
N CYS A 179 -10.34 -6.61 -10.68
CA CYS A 179 -9.62 -5.91 -9.62
C CYS A 179 -9.19 -4.49 -10.08
N CYS A 180 -10.13 -3.78 -10.65
CA CYS A 180 -10.01 -2.41 -11.13
C CYS A 180 -11.34 -1.68 -10.92
N THR A 181 -11.30 -0.45 -10.40
CA THR A 181 -12.45 0.45 -10.31
C THR A 181 -11.98 1.90 -10.30
N HIS A 182 -12.82 2.83 -10.77
CA HIS A 182 -12.56 4.26 -10.61
C HIS A 182 -12.55 4.63 -9.12
N ILE A 183 -11.45 5.21 -8.65
CA ILE A 183 -11.29 5.51 -7.23
C ILE A 183 -11.88 6.87 -6.86
N GLY A 184 -11.78 7.84 -7.76
CA GLY A 184 -12.19 9.22 -7.54
C GLY A 184 -11.39 10.16 -8.42
N THR A 185 -11.61 11.47 -8.27
CA THR A 185 -10.96 12.48 -9.10
C THR A 185 -9.46 12.63 -8.80
N ASP A 186 -8.75 13.30 -9.66
CA ASP A 186 -7.36 13.78 -9.55
C ASP A 186 -6.39 12.76 -8.89
N GLY A 187 -5.90 13.04 -7.69
CA GLY A 187 -4.90 12.24 -6.97
C GLY A 187 -5.43 11.01 -6.23
N ALA A 188 -6.75 10.74 -6.25
CA ALA A 188 -7.39 9.70 -5.44
C ALA A 188 -6.79 8.30 -5.67
N GLY A 189 -6.49 7.94 -6.92
CA GLY A 189 -5.89 6.65 -7.26
C GLY A 189 -4.52 6.44 -6.62
N HIS A 190 -3.64 7.43 -6.68
CA HIS A 190 -2.33 7.37 -6.04
C HIS A 190 -2.41 7.46 -4.51
N PHE A 191 -3.40 8.18 -3.97
CA PHE A 191 -3.64 8.23 -2.53
C PHE A 191 -4.00 6.84 -1.99
N VAL A 192 -4.97 6.17 -2.60
CA VAL A 192 -5.38 4.81 -2.22
C VAL A 192 -4.23 3.82 -2.40
N LYS A 193 -3.43 3.96 -3.47
CA LYS A 193 -2.23 3.13 -3.68
C LYS A 193 -1.15 3.40 -2.63
N MET A 194 -0.94 4.63 -2.21
CA MET A 194 -0.01 4.98 -1.13
C MET A 194 -0.42 4.31 0.19
N VAL A 195 -1.70 4.38 0.54
CA VAL A 195 -2.23 3.73 1.75
C VAL A 195 -2.14 2.20 1.65
N HIS A 196 -2.48 1.61 0.50
CA HIS A 196 -2.24 0.19 0.23
C HIS A 196 -0.80 -0.22 0.55
N ASN A 197 0.19 0.56 0.10
CA ASN A 197 1.59 0.27 0.38
C ASN A 197 1.95 0.48 1.86
N GLY A 198 1.32 1.41 2.56
CA GLY A 198 1.45 1.57 4.01
C GLY A 198 0.97 0.33 4.76
N ILE A 199 -0.21 -0.19 4.40
CA ILE A 199 -0.75 -1.45 4.94
C ILE A 199 0.19 -2.61 4.63
N GLU A 200 0.73 -2.71 3.41
CA GLU A 200 1.72 -3.72 3.02
C GLU A 200 2.95 -3.71 3.94
N TYR A 201 3.49 -2.52 4.25
CA TYR A 201 4.61 -2.39 5.18
C TYR A 201 4.26 -2.92 6.57
N ALA A 202 3.09 -2.56 7.09
CA ALA A 202 2.62 -3.02 8.39
C ALA A 202 2.39 -4.53 8.42
N ASP A 203 1.73 -5.08 7.41
CA ASP A 203 1.47 -6.52 7.29
C ASP A 203 2.77 -7.34 7.26
N MET A 204 3.76 -6.90 6.47
CA MET A 204 5.08 -7.53 6.44
C MET A 204 5.80 -7.45 7.79
N GLN A 205 5.68 -6.32 8.51
CA GLN A 205 6.26 -6.16 9.84
C GLN A 205 5.62 -7.11 10.85
N LEU A 206 4.29 -7.19 10.88
CA LEU A 206 3.55 -8.09 11.76
C LEU A 206 3.92 -9.57 11.51
N ILE A 207 4.06 -9.97 10.26
CA ILE A 207 4.51 -11.30 9.87
C ILE A 207 5.95 -11.55 10.34
N ALA A 208 6.83 -10.57 10.21
CA ALA A 208 8.22 -10.68 10.69
C ALA A 208 8.30 -10.78 12.22
N GLU A 209 7.42 -10.08 12.95
CA GLU A 209 7.33 -10.18 14.42
C GLU A 209 6.80 -11.56 14.85
N ALA A 210 5.78 -12.09 14.15
CA ALA A 210 5.32 -13.47 14.38
C ALA A 210 6.44 -14.49 14.15
N TYR A 211 7.18 -14.35 13.04
CA TYR A 211 8.36 -15.17 12.78
C TYR A 211 9.39 -15.08 13.92
N ASP A 212 9.69 -13.88 14.40
CA ASP A 212 10.72 -13.67 15.42
C ASP A 212 10.32 -14.26 16.79
N LEU A 213 9.04 -14.19 17.16
CA LEU A 213 8.50 -14.87 18.34
C LEU A 213 8.66 -16.40 18.26
N LEU A 214 8.39 -16.97 17.10
CA LEU A 214 8.55 -18.42 16.88
C LEU A 214 10.03 -18.82 16.77
N ARG A 215 10.87 -18.00 16.09
CA ARG A 215 12.28 -18.30 15.84
C ARG A 215 13.15 -18.14 17.09
N ARG A 216 13.10 -16.97 17.72
CA ARG A 216 13.90 -16.67 18.92
C ARG A 216 13.19 -17.10 20.19
N GLY A 217 11.88 -16.81 20.29
CA GLY A 217 11.10 -17.12 21.49
C GLY A 217 11.07 -18.61 21.76
N LEU A 218 10.60 -19.41 20.81
CA LEU A 218 10.49 -20.87 20.95
C LEU A 218 11.71 -21.66 20.40
N GLY A 219 12.67 -20.99 19.76
CA GLY A 219 13.83 -21.68 19.17
C GLY A 219 13.50 -22.55 17.95
N LEU A 220 12.37 -22.35 17.28
CA LEU A 220 11.97 -23.18 16.15
C LEU A 220 12.83 -22.92 14.91
N GLU A 221 13.13 -23.99 14.18
CA GLU A 221 13.86 -23.88 12.91
C GLU A 221 12.99 -23.31 11.79
N PRO A 222 13.58 -22.55 10.82
CA PRO A 222 12.82 -21.88 9.74
C PRO A 222 11.90 -22.82 8.95
N ASN A 223 12.32 -24.06 8.69
CA ASN A 223 11.48 -25.05 8.01
C ASN A 223 10.23 -25.43 8.82
N ARG A 224 10.35 -25.56 10.16
CA ARG A 224 9.18 -25.80 11.03
C ARG A 224 8.24 -24.61 11.03
N ILE A 225 8.78 -23.38 11.08
CA ILE A 225 7.99 -22.16 11.00
C ILE A 225 7.30 -22.06 9.62
N ALA A 226 7.97 -22.46 8.54
CA ALA A 226 7.37 -22.54 7.21
C ALA A 226 6.14 -23.47 7.16
N GLU A 227 6.16 -24.59 7.87
CA GLU A 227 5.01 -25.49 8.00
C GLU A 227 3.85 -24.79 8.74
N ILE A 228 4.13 -24.13 9.85
CA ILE A 228 3.14 -23.36 10.62
C ILE A 228 2.49 -22.29 9.73
N PHE A 229 3.28 -21.51 8.98
CA PHE A 229 2.72 -20.48 8.06
C PHE A 229 1.91 -21.13 6.91
N ARG A 230 2.26 -22.32 6.42
CA ARG A 230 1.42 -23.03 5.45
C ARG A 230 0.07 -23.41 6.04
N ASP A 231 0.06 -23.91 7.28
CA ASP A 231 -1.18 -24.26 7.98
C ASP A 231 -2.05 -22.99 8.20
N TRP A 232 -1.46 -21.91 8.65
CA TRP A 232 -2.15 -20.61 8.80
C TRP A 232 -2.73 -20.09 7.48
N ASN A 233 -2.08 -20.38 6.35
CA ASN A 233 -2.54 -19.99 5.01
C ASN A 233 -3.74 -20.82 4.51
N THR A 234 -4.22 -21.78 5.27
CA THR A 234 -5.45 -22.54 4.95
C THR A 234 -6.69 -21.98 5.63
N GLY A 235 -6.55 -20.97 6.47
CA GLY A 235 -7.59 -20.39 7.31
C GLY A 235 -7.76 -18.88 7.14
N GLU A 236 -8.01 -18.19 8.25
CA GLU A 236 -8.30 -16.74 8.29
C GLU A 236 -7.12 -15.88 7.84
N LEU A 237 -5.90 -16.39 7.99
CA LEU A 237 -4.65 -15.72 7.56
C LEU A 237 -4.29 -15.98 6.10
N ASP A 238 -5.11 -16.72 5.34
CA ASP A 238 -4.87 -16.96 3.91
C ASP A 238 -4.62 -15.64 3.17
N SER A 239 -3.38 -15.49 2.71
CA SER A 239 -2.91 -14.31 2.01
C SER A 239 -1.63 -14.57 1.23
N PHE A 240 -1.37 -13.75 0.23
CA PHE A 240 -0.13 -13.83 -0.54
C PHE A 240 1.12 -13.66 0.33
N LEU A 241 1.11 -12.71 1.27
CA LEU A 241 2.26 -12.47 2.14
C LEU A 241 2.53 -13.68 3.05
N ILE A 242 1.53 -14.35 3.60
CA ILE A 242 1.69 -15.59 4.36
C ILE A 242 2.23 -16.72 3.47
N GLN A 243 1.68 -16.85 2.25
CA GLN A 243 2.14 -17.84 1.27
C GLN A 243 3.64 -17.69 0.95
N ILE A 244 4.06 -16.46 0.60
CA ILE A 244 5.48 -16.22 0.25
C ILE A 244 6.40 -16.30 1.46
N THR A 245 5.92 -15.98 2.67
CA THR A 245 6.68 -16.18 3.91
C THR A 245 7.03 -17.65 4.09
N ALA A 246 6.08 -18.55 3.94
CA ALA A 246 6.34 -20.00 4.00
C ALA A 246 7.33 -20.45 2.90
N ALA A 247 7.25 -19.88 1.70
CA ALA A 247 8.18 -20.17 0.62
C ALA A 247 9.61 -19.70 0.94
N VAL A 248 9.76 -18.46 1.44
CA VAL A 248 11.07 -17.88 1.83
C VAL A 248 11.71 -18.70 2.95
N LEU A 249 10.94 -19.05 3.98
CA LEU A 249 11.43 -19.80 5.15
C LEU A 249 11.84 -21.25 4.83
N SER A 250 11.23 -21.86 3.81
CA SER A 250 11.60 -23.20 3.34
C SER A 250 12.75 -23.22 2.33
N GLN A 251 13.24 -22.05 1.90
CA GLN A 251 14.33 -21.97 0.94
C GLN A 251 15.68 -22.19 1.61
N THR A 252 16.49 -23.07 1.01
CA THR A 252 17.89 -23.29 1.40
C THR A 252 18.82 -22.51 0.46
N ASP A 253 19.80 -21.82 1.03
CA ASP A 253 20.87 -21.19 0.25
C ASP A 253 21.78 -22.25 -0.37
N ALA A 254 21.90 -22.23 -1.70
CA ALA A 254 22.65 -23.24 -2.45
C ALA A 254 24.17 -23.21 -2.16
N SER A 255 24.71 -22.07 -1.73
CA SER A 255 26.16 -21.90 -1.50
C SER A 255 26.58 -22.32 -0.10
N THR A 256 25.75 -22.12 0.91
CA THR A 256 26.08 -22.39 2.32
C THR A 256 25.38 -23.62 2.90
N GLY A 257 24.28 -24.07 2.27
CA GLY A 257 23.41 -25.12 2.80
C GLY A 257 22.57 -24.71 4.01
N LYS A 258 22.60 -23.43 4.41
CA LYS A 258 21.79 -22.87 5.51
C LYS A 258 20.42 -22.44 5.01
N PRO A 259 19.42 -22.25 5.91
CA PRO A 259 18.20 -21.56 5.54
C PRO A 259 18.52 -20.20 4.91
N LEU A 260 17.86 -19.87 3.79
CA LEU A 260 18.14 -18.63 3.06
C LEU A 260 17.92 -17.39 3.95
N VAL A 261 16.90 -17.40 4.80
CA VAL A 261 16.58 -16.30 5.71
C VAL A 261 17.72 -15.99 6.69
N ASP A 262 18.53 -16.97 7.05
CA ASP A 262 19.67 -16.82 7.97
C ASP A 262 20.92 -16.23 7.27
N VAL A 263 20.95 -16.13 5.95
CA VAL A 263 22.06 -15.54 5.18
C VAL A 263 21.66 -14.21 4.50
N ILE A 264 20.40 -13.84 4.54
CA ILE A 264 19.92 -12.52 4.10
C ILE A 264 20.31 -11.49 5.16
N LEU A 265 20.87 -10.36 4.72
CA LEU A 265 21.14 -9.23 5.61
C LEU A 265 19.82 -8.69 6.20
N ASP A 266 19.76 -8.51 7.52
CA ASP A 266 18.59 -8.06 8.27
C ASP A 266 18.33 -6.53 8.15
N ALA A 267 18.41 -6.02 6.94
CA ALA A 267 18.15 -4.61 6.59
C ALA A 267 17.07 -4.51 5.52
N ALA A 268 15.88 -4.04 5.91
CA ALA A 268 14.74 -3.93 5.01
C ALA A 268 14.71 -2.59 4.28
N GLY A 269 14.81 -2.63 2.95
CA GLY A 269 14.73 -1.43 2.11
C GLY A 269 13.34 -0.82 2.04
N MET A 270 13.28 0.49 1.71
CA MET A 270 12.02 1.21 1.47
C MET A 270 12.16 2.18 0.29
N LYS A 271 11.05 2.36 -0.47
CA LYS A 271 11.00 3.22 -1.66
C LYS A 271 10.24 4.54 -1.44
N GLY A 272 9.82 4.84 -0.20
CA GLY A 272 9.20 6.09 0.21
C GLY A 272 7.67 6.04 0.40
N THR A 273 6.94 5.13 -0.21
CA THR A 273 5.47 5.09 -0.13
C THR A 273 4.93 4.90 1.29
N GLY A 274 5.54 4.02 2.10
CA GLY A 274 5.18 3.86 3.52
C GLY A 274 5.46 5.14 4.32
N THR A 275 6.57 5.82 4.07
CA THR A 275 6.90 7.10 4.69
C THR A 275 5.88 8.17 4.32
N TRP A 276 5.44 8.26 3.06
CA TRP A 276 4.41 9.20 2.64
C TRP A 276 3.06 8.91 3.31
N THR A 277 2.71 7.63 3.51
CA THR A 277 1.49 7.25 4.25
C THR A 277 1.52 7.81 5.67
N VAL A 278 2.63 7.64 6.38
CA VAL A 278 2.80 8.15 7.76
C VAL A 278 2.78 9.67 7.80
N GLN A 279 3.51 10.34 6.89
CA GLN A 279 3.53 11.80 6.80
C GLN A 279 2.12 12.36 6.56
N THR A 280 1.40 11.79 5.59
CA THR A 280 0.03 12.19 5.27
C THR A 280 -0.92 11.97 6.44
N ALA A 281 -0.79 10.84 7.15
CA ALA A 281 -1.60 10.57 8.34
C ALA A 281 -1.33 11.57 9.47
N LEU A 282 -0.07 12.00 9.67
CA LEU A 282 0.28 13.05 10.63
C LEU A 282 -0.32 14.40 10.24
N ASP A 283 -0.23 14.77 8.96
CA ASP A 283 -0.80 16.03 8.43
C ASP A 283 -2.33 16.06 8.62
N MET A 284 -3.00 14.92 8.49
CA MET A 284 -4.45 14.77 8.66
C MET A 284 -4.88 14.46 10.09
N GLY A 285 -3.95 14.25 11.03
CA GLY A 285 -4.26 13.91 12.42
C GLY A 285 -4.85 12.51 12.61
N ILE A 286 -4.56 11.57 11.71
CA ILE A 286 -5.07 10.19 11.72
C ILE A 286 -4.04 9.24 12.34
N GLY A 287 -4.50 8.41 13.28
CA GLY A 287 -3.64 7.44 13.98
C GLY A 287 -3.39 6.18 13.13
N VAL A 288 -2.20 6.07 12.55
CA VAL A 288 -1.74 4.90 11.78
C VAL A 288 -0.54 4.25 12.48
N SER A 289 -0.64 4.00 13.78
CA SER A 289 0.48 3.55 14.61
C SER A 289 1.15 2.29 14.08
N GLY A 290 0.40 1.26 13.66
CA GLY A 290 0.98 0.04 13.12
C GLY A 290 1.76 0.26 11.83
N ILE A 291 1.29 1.14 10.94
CA ILE A 291 2.01 1.52 9.71
C ILE A 291 3.26 2.34 10.06
N ALA A 292 3.16 3.24 11.03
CA ALA A 292 4.30 4.06 11.47
C ALA A 292 5.41 3.20 12.07
N GLU A 293 5.07 2.24 12.94
CA GLU A 293 6.04 1.32 13.54
C GLU A 293 6.76 0.48 12.48
N ALA A 294 6.06 0.03 11.45
CA ALA A 294 6.69 -0.70 10.34
C ALA A 294 7.72 0.16 9.58
N VAL A 295 7.46 1.45 9.41
CA VAL A 295 8.42 2.39 8.80
C VAL A 295 9.62 2.62 9.71
N PHE A 296 9.40 2.82 11.02
CA PHE A 296 10.48 3.00 12.00
C PHE A 296 11.33 1.73 12.16
N ALA A 297 10.72 0.55 12.20
CA ALA A 297 11.41 -0.73 12.25
C ALA A 297 12.34 -0.93 11.05
N ARG A 298 11.91 -0.59 9.82
CA ARG A 298 12.78 -0.62 8.64
C ARG A 298 13.94 0.37 8.75
N GLY A 299 13.69 1.58 9.27
CA GLY A 299 14.75 2.55 9.55
C GLY A 299 15.79 2.02 10.53
N LEU A 300 15.32 1.44 11.64
CA LEU A 300 16.20 0.84 12.66
C LEU A 300 16.95 -0.38 12.10
N SER A 301 16.32 -1.21 11.26
CA SER A 301 16.99 -2.36 10.64
C SER A 301 18.19 -1.95 9.80
N SER A 302 18.15 -0.79 9.18
CA SER A 302 19.24 -0.24 8.35
C SER A 302 20.36 0.42 9.18
N ALA A 303 20.18 0.65 10.48
CA ALA A 303 21.16 1.25 11.38
C ALA A 303 22.11 0.18 11.97
N THR A 304 22.78 -0.59 11.12
CA THR A 304 23.54 -1.79 11.49
C THR A 304 24.67 -1.49 12.48
N GLU A 305 25.49 -0.48 12.22
CA GLU A 305 26.59 -0.07 13.11
C GLU A 305 26.10 0.31 14.51
N GLN A 306 24.97 1.02 14.60
CA GLN A 306 24.37 1.42 15.87
C GLN A 306 23.82 0.19 16.63
N ARG A 307 23.18 -0.74 15.92
CA ARG A 307 22.65 -1.98 16.53
C ARG A 307 23.78 -2.88 17.01
N GLU A 308 24.84 -3.07 16.23
CA GLU A 308 26.01 -3.84 16.61
C GLU A 308 26.67 -3.29 17.88
N ALA A 309 26.86 -1.98 17.94
CA ALA A 309 27.43 -1.33 19.11
C ALA A 309 26.54 -1.47 20.37
N ALA A 310 25.21 -1.37 20.18
CA ALA A 310 24.27 -1.48 21.29
C ALA A 310 24.09 -2.90 21.81
N ALA A 311 24.12 -3.91 20.92
CA ALA A 311 23.87 -5.31 21.26
C ALA A 311 24.85 -5.90 22.27
N GLY A 312 26.12 -5.40 22.28
CA GLY A 312 27.15 -5.85 23.23
C GLY A 312 27.13 -5.13 24.58
N GLU A 313 26.45 -3.99 24.68
CA GLU A 313 26.55 -3.08 25.84
C GLU A 313 25.24 -2.94 26.63
N LEU A 314 24.08 -3.03 25.96
CA LEU A 314 22.80 -2.84 26.63
C LEU A 314 22.32 -4.14 27.26
N PRO A 315 22.03 -4.15 28.59
CA PRO A 315 21.53 -5.33 29.26
C PRO A 315 20.08 -5.65 28.86
N GLY A 316 19.76 -6.95 28.79
CA GLY A 316 18.42 -7.43 28.48
C GLY A 316 18.26 -8.91 28.74
N PRO A 317 17.05 -9.46 28.62
CA PRO A 317 16.81 -10.91 28.68
C PRO A 317 17.42 -11.62 27.46
N ASP A 318 17.48 -12.96 27.51
CA ASP A 318 18.15 -13.79 26.52
C ASP A 318 17.33 -14.08 25.24
N GLY A 319 16.09 -13.61 25.19
CA GLY A 319 15.20 -13.75 24.03
C GLY A 319 14.40 -15.05 24.00
N THR A 320 14.48 -15.88 25.05
CA THR A 320 13.71 -17.14 25.14
C THR A 320 12.36 -16.91 25.82
N ILE A 321 11.35 -17.65 25.37
CA ILE A 321 10.01 -17.69 25.96
C ILE A 321 9.82 -19.08 26.52
N ASP A 322 9.57 -19.18 27.82
CA ASP A 322 9.25 -20.44 28.51
C ASP A 322 7.72 -20.59 28.55
N THR A 323 7.21 -21.62 27.92
CA THR A 323 5.77 -21.92 27.83
C THR A 323 5.50 -23.32 28.34
N ASP A 324 4.30 -23.55 28.87
CA ASP A 324 3.85 -24.90 29.26
C ASP A 324 3.57 -25.78 28.04
N ASP A 325 3.18 -25.19 26.91
CA ASP A 325 2.91 -25.84 25.63
C ASP A 325 3.25 -24.89 24.45
N ASP A 326 4.16 -25.28 23.59
CA ASP A 326 4.60 -24.52 22.44
C ASP A 326 3.48 -24.35 21.40
N ASP A 327 2.62 -25.35 21.21
CA ASP A 327 1.52 -25.30 20.25
C ASP A 327 0.44 -24.29 20.68
N ASP A 328 0.18 -24.16 21.98
CA ASP A 328 -0.72 -23.12 22.51
C ASP A 328 -0.16 -21.72 22.26
N PHE A 329 1.15 -21.52 22.46
CA PHE A 329 1.78 -20.22 22.18
C PHE A 329 1.82 -19.91 20.67
N VAL A 330 2.02 -20.91 19.81
CA VAL A 330 1.90 -20.76 18.35
C VAL A 330 0.50 -20.28 17.98
N GLU A 331 -0.53 -20.79 18.63
CA GLU A 331 -1.93 -20.33 18.41
C GLU A 331 -2.13 -18.90 18.94
N ASP A 332 -1.54 -18.52 20.07
CA ASP A 332 -1.59 -17.15 20.59
C ASP A 332 -0.94 -16.16 19.61
N VAL A 333 0.21 -16.51 19.03
CA VAL A 333 0.89 -15.72 18.00
C VAL A 333 0.02 -15.61 16.73
N ARG A 334 -0.65 -16.69 16.30
CA ARG A 334 -1.58 -16.68 15.18
C ARG A 334 -2.72 -15.69 15.39
N GLN A 335 -3.35 -15.72 16.56
CA GLN A 335 -4.45 -14.83 16.90
C GLN A 335 -3.97 -13.39 17.04
N ALA A 336 -2.79 -13.15 17.63
CA ALA A 336 -2.18 -11.83 17.72
C ALA A 336 -1.90 -11.24 16.34
N LEU A 337 -1.37 -12.05 15.41
CA LEU A 337 -1.12 -11.66 14.03
C LEU A 337 -2.43 -11.25 13.33
N TYR A 338 -3.46 -12.09 13.42
CA TYR A 338 -4.74 -11.82 12.76
C TYR A 338 -5.42 -10.55 13.31
N ALA A 339 -5.48 -10.41 14.63
CA ALA A 339 -6.02 -9.21 15.28
C ALA A 339 -5.26 -7.95 14.87
N SER A 340 -3.93 -8.00 14.88
CA SER A 340 -3.09 -6.85 14.48
C SER A 340 -3.23 -6.49 12.99
N LYS A 341 -3.38 -7.49 12.10
CA LYS A 341 -3.69 -7.24 10.68
C LYS A 341 -5.01 -6.48 10.53
N ILE A 342 -6.06 -6.88 11.24
CA ILE A 342 -7.35 -6.18 11.22
C ILE A 342 -7.18 -4.71 11.63
N ILE A 343 -6.38 -4.43 12.67
CA ILE A 343 -6.13 -3.05 13.11
C ILE A 343 -5.43 -2.23 12.03
N VAL A 344 -4.36 -2.72 11.43
CA VAL A 344 -3.60 -1.93 10.43
C VAL A 344 -4.40 -1.67 9.16
N TYR A 345 -5.27 -2.60 8.76
CA TYR A 345 -6.21 -2.37 7.66
C TYR A 345 -7.27 -1.33 8.03
N ALA A 346 -7.82 -1.39 9.25
CA ALA A 346 -8.76 -0.37 9.74
C ALA A 346 -8.11 1.02 9.76
N GLN A 347 -6.88 1.14 10.26
CA GLN A 347 -6.11 2.40 10.25
C GLN A 347 -5.91 2.94 8.83
N GLY A 348 -5.58 2.07 7.88
CA GLY A 348 -5.43 2.47 6.48
C GLY A 348 -6.75 2.93 5.86
N LEU A 349 -7.84 2.22 6.11
CA LEU A 349 -9.17 2.60 5.63
C LEU A 349 -9.65 3.92 6.26
N ASP A 350 -9.40 4.13 7.55
CA ASP A 350 -9.71 5.40 8.23
C ASP A 350 -8.90 6.57 7.61
N LEU A 351 -7.65 6.34 7.20
CA LEU A 351 -6.85 7.32 6.47
C LEU A 351 -7.43 7.61 5.07
N ILE A 352 -7.94 6.60 4.36
CA ILE A 352 -8.62 6.80 3.07
C ILE A 352 -9.87 7.66 3.28
N VAL A 353 -10.65 7.42 4.34
CA VAL A 353 -11.81 8.24 4.70
C VAL A 353 -11.42 9.70 4.94
N ALA A 354 -10.35 9.93 5.70
CA ALA A 354 -9.87 11.29 5.97
C ALA A 354 -9.43 12.01 4.69
N GLY A 355 -8.69 11.31 3.81
CA GLY A 355 -8.31 11.86 2.51
C GLY A 355 -9.51 12.15 1.61
N ALA A 356 -10.51 11.27 1.60
CA ALA A 356 -11.74 11.48 0.85
C ALA A 356 -12.50 12.74 1.33
N GLN A 357 -12.51 13.00 2.62
CA GLN A 357 -13.12 14.21 3.19
C GLN A 357 -12.30 15.47 2.92
N GLU A 358 -10.97 15.40 3.03
CA GLU A 358 -10.09 16.57 2.82
C GLU A 358 -10.06 17.04 1.37
N TYR A 359 -10.14 16.11 0.41
CA TYR A 359 -10.02 16.40 -1.03
C TYR A 359 -11.35 16.28 -1.78
N ASP A 360 -12.46 16.09 -1.08
CA ASP A 360 -13.80 15.94 -1.69
C ASP A 360 -13.88 14.78 -2.72
N TRP A 361 -13.25 13.63 -2.38
CA TRP A 361 -13.30 12.43 -3.19
C TRP A 361 -14.46 11.52 -2.76
N ASP A 362 -15.20 11.00 -3.71
CA ASP A 362 -16.25 9.99 -3.47
C ASP A 362 -15.65 8.57 -3.57
N ILE A 363 -14.97 8.12 -2.51
CA ILE A 363 -14.29 6.82 -2.47
C ILE A 363 -15.17 5.77 -1.80
N ASP A 364 -15.51 4.71 -2.55
CA ASP A 364 -16.18 3.51 -2.02
C ASP A 364 -15.16 2.53 -1.41
N LEU A 365 -15.14 2.43 -0.08
CA LEU A 365 -14.23 1.53 0.65
C LEU A 365 -14.49 0.05 0.39
N GLY A 366 -15.75 -0.33 0.13
CA GLY A 366 -16.09 -1.69 -0.25
C GLY A 366 -15.51 -2.07 -1.61
N ALA A 367 -15.61 -1.16 -2.58
CA ALA A 367 -14.98 -1.30 -3.90
C ALA A 367 -13.45 -1.33 -3.79
N VAL A 368 -12.84 -0.49 -2.95
CA VAL A 368 -11.40 -0.52 -2.68
C VAL A 368 -10.97 -1.88 -2.12
N ALA A 369 -11.66 -2.41 -1.12
CA ALA A 369 -11.36 -3.74 -0.57
C ALA A 369 -11.53 -4.83 -1.65
N LYS A 370 -12.55 -4.71 -2.49
CA LYS A 370 -12.86 -5.65 -3.57
C LYS A 370 -11.74 -5.75 -4.61
N ILE A 371 -11.15 -4.63 -5.02
CA ILE A 371 -10.06 -4.63 -6.00
C ILE A 371 -8.71 -5.10 -5.42
N TRP A 372 -8.56 -5.16 -4.11
CA TRP A 372 -7.36 -5.69 -3.45
C TRP A 372 -7.36 -7.20 -3.28
N ARG A 373 -8.47 -7.89 -3.60
CA ARG A 373 -8.60 -9.35 -3.48
C ARG A 373 -7.68 -10.14 -4.42
N GLY A 374 -7.30 -9.56 -5.55
CA GLY A 374 -6.41 -10.18 -6.54
C GLY A 374 -5.42 -9.19 -7.15
N GLY A 375 -4.36 -9.69 -7.75
CA GLY A 375 -3.40 -8.86 -8.48
C GLY A 375 -2.61 -7.85 -7.63
N CYS A 376 -2.56 -8.00 -6.32
CA CYS A 376 -1.80 -7.11 -5.45
C CYS A 376 -1.03 -7.88 -4.36
N ILE A 377 -0.12 -7.20 -3.69
CA ILE A 377 0.75 -7.79 -2.66
C ILE A 377 -0.04 -8.10 -1.37
N ILE A 378 -1.05 -7.29 -1.03
CA ILE A 378 -1.85 -7.46 0.20
C ILE A 378 -3.11 -8.31 0.02
N ARG A 379 -3.25 -9.01 -1.11
CA ARG A 379 -4.41 -9.89 -1.34
C ARG A 379 -4.54 -10.93 -0.23
N ALA A 380 -5.72 -11.03 0.35
CA ALA A 380 -6.02 -11.87 1.50
C ALA A 380 -7.50 -12.26 1.54
N ALA A 381 -7.80 -13.44 2.09
CA ALA A 381 -9.18 -13.94 2.19
C ALA A 381 -10.10 -13.01 2.98
N PHE A 382 -9.59 -12.34 4.03
CA PHE A 382 -10.41 -11.46 4.86
C PHE A 382 -10.84 -10.15 4.16
N LEU A 383 -10.28 -9.78 3.01
CA LEU A 383 -10.75 -8.65 2.20
C LEU A 383 -12.21 -8.82 1.76
N ASN A 384 -12.66 -10.07 1.55
CA ASN A 384 -14.08 -10.35 1.33
C ASN A 384 -14.94 -9.90 2.53
N ARG A 385 -14.44 -10.11 3.76
CA ARG A 385 -15.14 -9.67 4.99
C ARG A 385 -15.21 -8.15 5.10
N ILE A 386 -14.20 -7.44 4.63
CA ILE A 386 -14.22 -5.97 4.55
C ILE A 386 -15.26 -5.51 3.53
N THR A 387 -15.24 -6.10 2.33
CA THR A 387 -16.26 -5.82 1.28
C THR A 387 -17.67 -6.05 1.81
N ASP A 388 -17.93 -7.21 2.44
CA ASP A 388 -19.22 -7.55 3.01
C ASP A 388 -19.64 -6.57 4.12
N ALA A 389 -18.70 -6.13 4.97
CA ALA A 389 -18.96 -5.20 6.06
C ALA A 389 -19.47 -3.84 5.56
N TYR A 390 -18.87 -3.33 4.48
CA TYR A 390 -19.30 -2.05 3.88
C TYR A 390 -20.57 -2.20 3.04
N ALA A 391 -20.78 -3.35 2.36
CA ALA A 391 -21.99 -3.62 1.59
C ALA A 391 -23.23 -3.86 2.46
N ALA A 392 -23.08 -4.46 3.64
CA ALA A 392 -24.17 -4.74 4.55
C ALA A 392 -24.60 -3.54 5.43
N ALA A 393 -23.77 -2.50 5.51
CA ALA A 393 -24.03 -1.36 6.38
C ALA A 393 -25.02 -0.38 5.76
N GLU A 394 -26.10 -0.01 6.48
CA GLU A 394 -27.02 1.06 6.06
C GLU A 394 -26.33 2.44 6.00
N SER A 395 -25.30 2.62 6.80
CA SER A 395 -24.40 3.78 6.78
C SER A 395 -22.99 3.31 7.11
N ARG A 396 -21.97 4.03 6.59
CA ARG A 396 -20.57 3.71 6.86
C ARG A 396 -20.32 3.64 8.38
N PRO A 397 -19.77 2.53 8.92
CA PRO A 397 -19.39 2.46 10.33
C PRO A 397 -18.28 3.47 10.64
N ALA A 398 -18.23 3.97 11.88
CA ALA A 398 -17.21 4.94 12.32
C ALA A 398 -15.77 4.39 12.16
N THR A 399 -15.59 3.09 12.24
CA THR A 399 -14.37 2.35 11.90
C THR A 399 -14.75 0.93 11.53
N LEU A 400 -13.93 0.25 10.72
CA LEU A 400 -14.12 -1.16 10.35
C LEU A 400 -14.28 -2.07 11.57
N LEU A 401 -13.62 -1.75 12.68
CA LEU A 401 -13.60 -2.56 13.91
C LEU A 401 -14.99 -2.73 14.54
N LEU A 402 -15.95 -1.86 14.22
CA LEU A 402 -17.33 -1.92 14.71
C LEU A 402 -18.25 -2.81 13.84
N ALA A 403 -17.79 -3.28 12.70
CA ALA A 403 -18.57 -4.25 11.93
C ALA A 403 -18.62 -5.61 12.67
N PRO A 404 -19.78 -6.28 12.70
CA PRO A 404 -20.04 -7.44 13.59
C PRO A 404 -18.98 -8.53 13.52
N TYR A 405 -18.53 -8.90 12.30
CA TYR A 405 -17.48 -9.90 12.13
C TYR A 405 -16.17 -9.50 12.83
N PHE A 406 -15.71 -8.29 12.63
CA PHE A 406 -14.43 -7.84 13.19
C PHE A 406 -14.51 -7.64 14.72
N THR A 407 -15.63 -7.14 15.23
CA THR A 407 -15.87 -7.05 16.68
C THR A 407 -15.81 -8.44 17.33
N GLU A 408 -16.42 -9.46 16.72
CA GLU A 408 -16.43 -10.83 17.22
C GLU A 408 -15.00 -11.43 17.21
N VAL A 409 -14.29 -11.31 16.10
CA VAL A 409 -12.91 -11.83 15.96
C VAL A 409 -11.98 -11.17 16.97
N LEU A 410 -11.98 -9.85 17.09
CA LEU A 410 -11.14 -9.14 18.04
C LEU A 410 -11.49 -9.51 19.48
N GLY A 411 -12.77 -9.70 19.78
CA GLY A 411 -13.22 -10.17 21.09
C GLY A 411 -12.67 -11.55 21.47
N LYS A 412 -12.59 -12.46 20.52
CA LYS A 412 -12.02 -13.81 20.73
C LYS A 412 -10.50 -13.79 20.82
N SER A 413 -9.83 -12.96 20.03
CA SER A 413 -8.37 -12.99 19.91
C SER A 413 -7.64 -12.11 20.95
N GLN A 414 -8.32 -11.19 21.63
CA GLN A 414 -7.68 -10.15 22.44
C GLN A 414 -6.92 -10.71 23.67
N GLU A 415 -7.29 -11.87 24.20
CA GLU A 415 -6.59 -12.50 25.32
C GLU A 415 -5.25 -13.08 24.87
N SER A 416 -5.25 -13.91 23.83
CA SER A 416 -4.06 -14.47 23.20
C SER A 416 -3.11 -13.37 22.69
N TRP A 417 -3.66 -12.32 22.10
CA TRP A 417 -2.87 -11.16 21.64
C TRP A 417 -2.14 -10.46 22.78
N ARG A 418 -2.82 -10.23 23.92
CA ARG A 418 -2.19 -9.65 25.12
C ARG A 418 -1.11 -10.54 25.67
N PHE A 419 -1.35 -11.86 25.68
CA PHE A 419 -0.39 -12.83 26.16
C PHE A 419 0.88 -12.83 25.30
N ALA A 420 0.75 -12.90 23.98
CA ALA A 420 1.88 -12.84 23.06
C ALA A 420 2.71 -11.55 23.21
N VAL A 421 2.06 -10.38 23.33
CA VAL A 421 2.75 -9.09 23.54
C VAL A 421 3.45 -9.05 24.90
N ALA A 422 2.84 -9.60 25.96
CA ALA A 422 3.44 -9.65 27.30
C ALA A 422 4.66 -10.56 27.31
N GLN A 423 4.57 -11.74 26.74
CA GLN A 423 5.70 -12.68 26.63
C GLN A 423 6.86 -12.10 25.82
N ALA A 424 6.56 -11.45 24.69
CA ALA A 424 7.57 -10.72 23.92
C ALA A 424 8.31 -9.68 24.75
N GLY A 425 7.58 -8.90 25.55
CA GLY A 425 8.15 -7.90 26.46
C GLY A 425 9.06 -8.51 27.54
N PHE A 426 8.64 -9.59 28.16
CA PHE A 426 9.45 -10.30 29.16
C PHE A 426 10.70 -10.93 28.56
N ALA A 427 10.60 -11.48 27.36
CA ALA A 427 11.73 -12.09 26.65
C ALA A 427 12.65 -11.05 25.97
N GLY A 428 12.24 -9.76 25.87
CA GLY A 428 13.02 -8.74 25.17
C GLY A 428 13.00 -8.91 23.65
N ILE A 429 11.97 -9.55 23.11
CA ILE A 429 11.72 -9.66 21.67
C ILE A 429 10.92 -8.44 21.22
N PRO A 430 11.43 -7.59 20.31
CA PRO A 430 10.71 -6.41 19.88
C PRO A 430 9.53 -6.75 18.98
N VAL A 431 8.34 -6.35 19.38
CA VAL A 431 7.08 -6.50 18.62
C VAL A 431 6.34 -5.16 18.51
N PRO A 432 6.96 -4.13 17.91
CA PRO A 432 6.36 -2.79 17.85
C PRO A 432 5.03 -2.76 17.12
N GLY A 433 4.87 -3.55 16.04
CA GLY A 433 3.62 -3.68 15.30
C GLY A 433 2.50 -4.26 16.16
N PHE A 434 2.71 -5.40 16.80
CA PHE A 434 1.72 -6.02 17.70
C PHE A 434 1.38 -5.12 18.88
N SER A 435 2.40 -4.53 19.52
CA SER A 435 2.23 -3.67 20.68
C SER A 435 1.45 -2.39 20.34
N SER A 436 1.78 -1.72 19.23
CA SER A 436 1.09 -0.49 18.83
C SER A 436 -0.33 -0.76 18.36
N ALA A 437 -0.58 -1.86 17.69
CA ALA A 437 -1.92 -2.27 17.28
C ALA A 437 -2.81 -2.57 18.50
N LEU A 438 -2.28 -3.28 19.51
CA LEU A 438 -3.00 -3.51 20.78
C LEU A 438 -3.26 -2.23 21.53
N ALA A 439 -2.28 -1.33 21.61
CA ALA A 439 -2.45 -0.03 22.26
C ALA A 439 -3.51 0.83 21.55
N TYR A 440 -3.55 0.81 20.22
CA TYR A 440 -4.59 1.49 19.43
C TYR A 440 -5.97 0.91 19.73
N TYR A 441 -6.11 -0.42 19.73
CA TYR A 441 -7.37 -1.09 20.10
C TYR A 441 -7.86 -0.69 21.49
N ASP A 442 -6.96 -0.69 22.49
CA ASP A 442 -7.32 -0.30 23.87
C ASP A 442 -7.66 1.19 23.99
N ALA A 443 -6.93 2.05 23.28
CA ALA A 443 -7.23 3.47 23.26
C ALA A 443 -8.61 3.74 22.62
N LEU A 444 -8.91 3.09 21.48
CA LEU A 444 -10.16 3.30 20.77
C LEU A 444 -11.41 2.89 21.60
N ARG A 445 -11.30 1.82 22.41
CA ARG A 445 -12.38 1.33 23.26
C ARG A 445 -12.47 2.03 24.65
N SER A 446 -11.57 2.96 24.92
CA SER A 446 -11.52 3.66 26.21
C SER A 446 -12.41 4.91 26.18
N HIS A 447 -13.40 5.00 27.07
CA HIS A 447 -14.26 6.18 27.19
C HIS A 447 -13.49 7.45 27.57
N ARG A 448 -12.35 7.32 28.27
CA ARG A 448 -11.54 8.45 28.69
C ARG A 448 -10.05 8.11 28.58
N LEU A 449 -9.34 8.93 27.83
CA LEU A 449 -7.90 8.83 27.66
C LEU A 449 -7.15 9.77 28.61
N PRO A 450 -5.86 9.52 28.90
CA PRO A 450 -5.01 10.39 29.72
C PRO A 450 -4.71 11.75 29.06
N ALA A 451 -5.20 11.99 27.84
CA ALA A 451 -5.04 13.23 27.10
C ALA A 451 -5.52 14.48 27.85
N ALA A 452 -6.47 14.33 28.81
CA ALA A 452 -6.90 15.40 29.69
C ALA A 452 -5.75 15.98 30.54
N LEU A 453 -4.80 15.14 30.98
CA LEU A 453 -3.60 15.60 31.68
C LEU A 453 -2.69 16.41 30.73
N ILE A 454 -2.50 15.96 29.52
CA ILE A 454 -1.70 16.68 28.49
C ILE A 454 -2.33 18.05 28.24
N GLN A 455 -3.64 18.13 28.09
CA GLN A 455 -4.33 19.40 27.85
C GLN A 455 -4.24 20.32 29.07
N GLY A 456 -4.34 19.80 30.28
CA GLY A 456 -4.09 20.56 31.51
C GLY A 456 -2.66 21.10 31.60
N GLN A 457 -1.64 20.30 31.22
CA GLN A 457 -0.27 20.76 31.16
C GLN A 457 -0.09 21.89 30.14
N ARG A 458 -0.70 21.76 28.94
CA ARG A 458 -0.68 22.81 27.92
C ARG A 458 -1.32 24.09 28.40
N ASP A 459 -2.42 24.00 29.13
CA ASP A 459 -3.06 25.15 29.75
C ASP A 459 -2.16 25.79 30.82
N PHE A 460 -1.48 24.97 31.62
CA PHE A 460 -0.58 25.46 32.69
C PHE A 460 0.56 26.31 32.14
N PHE A 461 1.27 25.84 31.10
CA PHE A 461 2.46 26.55 30.60
C PHE A 461 2.17 27.56 29.48
N GLY A 462 1.02 27.46 28.81
CA GLY A 462 0.77 28.28 27.62
C GLY A 462 -0.63 28.88 27.51
N ALA A 463 -1.47 28.74 28.53
CA ALA A 463 -2.87 29.18 28.51
C ALA A 463 -3.63 28.67 27.27
N HIS A 464 -3.36 27.40 26.86
CA HIS A 464 -3.94 26.81 25.64
C HIS A 464 -5.40 26.40 25.80
N THR A 465 -6.00 26.74 26.95
CA THR A 465 -7.39 26.43 27.30
C THR A 465 -7.71 24.93 27.30
N TYR A 466 -8.85 24.56 27.84
CA TYR A 466 -9.40 23.21 27.78
C TYR A 466 -10.93 23.27 27.72
N HIS A 467 -11.53 22.23 27.14
CA HIS A 467 -12.96 22.02 27.23
C HIS A 467 -13.28 21.10 28.42
N ARG A 468 -14.40 21.34 29.05
CA ARG A 468 -14.88 20.53 30.17
C ARG A 468 -15.89 19.49 29.67
N VAL A 469 -16.00 18.37 30.37
CA VAL A 469 -17.01 17.32 30.08
C VAL A 469 -18.39 17.66 30.60
N ASP A 470 -18.49 18.64 31.51
CA ASP A 470 -19.68 19.03 32.26
C ASP A 470 -20.14 20.47 31.98
N ALA A 471 -19.43 21.21 31.13
CA ALA A 471 -19.78 22.59 30.79
C ALA A 471 -19.32 22.95 29.38
N GLU A 472 -20.12 23.71 28.65
CA GLU A 472 -19.80 24.20 27.30
C GLU A 472 -18.85 25.39 27.31
N GLY A 473 -17.95 25.45 26.35
CA GLY A 473 -16.98 26.50 26.11
C GLY A 473 -15.55 26.11 26.41
N ALA A 474 -14.63 27.05 26.18
CA ALA A 474 -13.23 26.91 26.51
C ALA A 474 -12.95 27.55 27.86
N PHE A 475 -12.07 26.96 28.63
CA PHE A 475 -11.72 27.37 29.98
C PHE A 475 -10.21 27.47 30.14
N HIS A 476 -9.78 28.38 31.05
CA HIS A 476 -8.39 28.53 31.46
C HIS A 476 -8.31 28.60 32.97
N THR A 477 -7.36 27.93 33.59
CA THR A 477 -7.08 28.05 35.03
C THR A 477 -5.99 29.09 35.25
N LEU A 478 -6.22 30.04 36.16
CA LEU A 478 -5.22 31.09 36.52
C LEU A 478 -4.10 30.46 37.38
N TRP A 479 -3.25 29.64 36.78
CA TRP A 479 -2.26 28.78 37.46
C TRP A 479 -1.28 29.54 38.34
N SER A 480 -0.86 30.73 37.92
CA SER A 480 0.07 31.61 38.67
C SER A 480 -0.64 32.52 39.68
N GLY A 481 -1.98 32.52 39.71
CA GLY A 481 -2.81 33.33 40.59
C GLY A 481 -3.48 32.49 41.67
N ASP A 482 -4.76 32.75 41.87
CA ASP A 482 -5.61 32.08 42.86
C ASP A 482 -6.11 30.71 42.42
N ARG A 483 -5.70 30.26 41.24
CA ARG A 483 -6.13 29.01 40.59
C ARG A 483 -7.63 28.95 40.29
N SER A 484 -8.31 30.09 40.23
CA SER A 484 -9.67 30.14 39.75
C SER A 484 -9.74 29.82 38.27
N GLU A 485 -10.88 29.27 37.83
CA GLU A 485 -11.17 28.99 36.44
C GLU A 485 -11.90 30.19 35.82
N VAL A 486 -11.50 30.57 34.63
CA VAL A 486 -12.17 31.59 33.83
C VAL A 486 -12.61 31.01 32.50
N LYS A 487 -13.72 31.46 31.97
CA LYS A 487 -14.17 31.10 30.61
C LYS A 487 -13.37 31.94 29.63
N ALA A 488 -12.73 31.27 28.65
CA ALA A 488 -11.89 31.90 27.64
C ALA A 488 -12.71 32.42 26.45
#